data_a5ecc0cd6a9d51c259631896ef588454
#
_entry.id   a5ecc0cd6a9d51c259631896ef588454
#
_cell.length_a   1.000
_cell.length_b   1.000
_cell.length_c   1.000
_cell.angle_alpha   90.00
_cell.angle_beta   90.00
_cell.angle_gamma   90.00
#
_symmetry.space_group_name_H-M   'P 1'
#
loop_
_entity.id
_entity.type
_entity.pdbx_description
1 polymer ?
#
loop_
_entity_poly.entity_id
_entity_poly.type
_entity_poly.pdbx_seq_one_letter_code
_entity_poly.pdbx_strand_id
1 'polypeptide(L)'
;MKEFVIVTDTTTDLPREYVEKHHLYMMSLPYTLEGTSYIWENPMPVKEFYDKMRAGSLPTTSQANPEEAATLYESILKENDVDILHIAFSSGLSGSFNSCRIAAADVCEKYPDRRIVVVDSLAATLGQGLLVYKAVQLKEAGKNLDEIAAWLEENKYHLVHNFTVDDLFHLHRGGRLSKTAAIVGTMINLKPVLHVDDEGHLVMLSKVRGRKKSLIGLVDCMEKQLGDWKDKNDIIFISHGDCPEDAQFVADLIKEHFGYENFMIDYIGATIGAHSGPGTVALFYMGDHR
;
A
#
# COMPACT_ATOMS: atom_id res chain seq x y z
N MET A 1 24.82 17.64 -5.05
CA MET A 1 24.12 16.35 -5.09
C MET A 1 23.29 16.35 -6.36
N LYS A 2 23.20 15.23 -7.06
CA LYS A 2 22.31 15.12 -8.23
C LYS A 2 20.86 15.12 -7.76
N GLU A 3 20.00 15.83 -8.44
CA GLU A 3 18.56 15.83 -8.14
C GLU A 3 17.96 14.46 -8.46
N PHE A 4 16.91 14.10 -7.76
CA PHE A 4 16.15 12.87 -8.02
C PHE A 4 14.66 13.09 -7.81
N VAL A 5 13.87 12.25 -8.46
CA VAL A 5 12.41 12.21 -8.29
C VAL A 5 11.98 10.91 -7.62
N ILE A 6 10.80 10.94 -6.99
CA ILE A 6 10.19 9.77 -6.39
C ILE A 6 9.11 9.26 -7.33
N VAL A 7 9.21 7.97 -7.68
CA VAL A 7 8.18 7.21 -8.38
C VAL A 7 7.55 6.24 -7.37
N THR A 8 6.27 6.00 -7.48
CA THR A 8 5.58 4.95 -6.74
C THR A 8 4.44 4.39 -7.58
N ASP A 9 3.73 3.38 -7.06
CA ASP A 9 2.65 2.72 -7.78
C ASP A 9 1.27 3.26 -7.35
N THR A 10 0.26 3.09 -8.19
CA THR A 10 -1.12 3.42 -7.85
C THR A 10 -1.66 2.64 -6.65
N THR A 11 -0.97 1.60 -6.24
CA THR A 11 -1.26 0.78 -5.04
C THR A 11 -0.86 1.42 -3.72
N THR A 12 -0.26 2.62 -3.72
CA THR A 12 0.00 3.41 -2.50
C THR A 12 -1.27 3.96 -1.87
N ASP A 13 -2.32 4.13 -2.69
CA ASP A 13 -3.59 4.75 -2.32
C ASP A 13 -3.45 6.13 -1.65
N LEU A 14 -2.33 6.81 -1.91
CA LEU A 14 -2.12 8.18 -1.46
C LEU A 14 -3.12 9.13 -2.14
N PRO A 15 -3.69 10.09 -1.40
CA PRO A 15 -4.58 11.09 -1.99
C PRO A 15 -3.94 11.78 -3.20
N ARG A 16 -4.71 11.99 -4.27
CA ARG A 16 -4.21 12.65 -5.49
C ARG A 16 -3.58 14.01 -5.19
N GLU A 17 -4.17 14.77 -4.29
CA GLU A 17 -3.64 16.07 -3.85
C GLU A 17 -2.24 15.95 -3.22
N TYR A 18 -1.98 14.86 -2.47
CA TYR A 18 -0.66 14.58 -1.91
C TYR A 18 0.36 14.27 -3.02
N VAL A 19 -0.03 13.42 -3.97
CA VAL A 19 0.80 13.04 -5.13
C VAL A 19 1.19 14.29 -5.95
N GLU A 20 0.22 15.15 -6.26
CA GLU A 20 0.43 16.37 -7.03
C GLU A 20 1.28 17.41 -6.27
N LYS A 21 1.00 17.62 -4.99
CA LYS A 21 1.75 18.55 -4.11
C LYS A 21 3.23 18.23 -4.02
N HIS A 22 3.57 16.95 -3.96
CA HIS A 22 4.96 16.48 -3.80
C HIS A 22 5.59 16.01 -5.11
N HIS A 23 4.93 16.28 -6.26
CA HIS A 23 5.42 15.94 -7.59
C HIS A 23 5.86 14.48 -7.73
N LEU A 24 5.04 13.56 -7.20
CA LEU A 24 5.31 12.13 -7.30
C LEU A 24 4.90 11.61 -8.69
N TYR A 25 5.72 10.76 -9.27
CA TYR A 25 5.38 10.05 -10.50
C TYR A 25 4.70 8.72 -10.15
N MET A 26 3.66 8.37 -10.92
CA MET A 26 2.83 7.21 -10.63
C MET A 26 3.00 6.12 -11.70
N MET A 27 3.44 4.94 -11.27
CA MET A 27 3.36 3.72 -12.07
C MET A 27 1.94 3.15 -11.97
N SER A 28 1.25 3.06 -13.10
CA SER A 28 -0.13 2.56 -13.10
C SER A 28 -0.17 1.03 -13.00
N LEU A 29 -0.87 0.51 -12.00
CA LEU A 29 -1.25 -0.90 -11.90
C LEU A 29 -2.76 -1.02 -12.22
N PRO A 30 -3.11 -1.41 -13.46
CA PRO A 30 -4.50 -1.34 -13.91
C PRO A 30 -5.40 -2.37 -13.25
N TYR A 31 -6.67 -2.03 -13.15
CA TYR A 31 -7.74 -2.98 -12.84
C TYR A 31 -8.79 -3.01 -13.95
N THR A 32 -9.45 -4.15 -14.09
CA THR A 32 -10.53 -4.34 -15.07
C THR A 32 -11.81 -4.66 -14.33
N LEU A 33 -12.87 -3.94 -14.64
CA LEU A 33 -14.21 -4.15 -14.12
C LEU A 33 -15.22 -4.13 -15.25
N GLU A 34 -16.06 -5.15 -15.33
CA GLU A 34 -17.12 -5.29 -16.37
C GLU A 34 -16.58 -5.09 -17.81
N GLY A 35 -15.35 -5.60 -18.07
CA GLY A 35 -14.71 -5.54 -19.39
C GLY A 35 -14.00 -4.22 -19.70
N THR A 36 -14.08 -3.21 -18.82
CA THR A 36 -13.37 -1.93 -18.97
C THR A 36 -12.13 -1.93 -18.10
N SER A 37 -10.98 -1.55 -18.69
CA SER A 37 -9.72 -1.38 -17.96
C SER A 37 -9.56 0.09 -17.54
N TYR A 38 -9.12 0.29 -16.29
CA TYR A 38 -8.92 1.59 -15.68
C TYR A 38 -7.47 1.75 -15.23
N ILE A 39 -6.94 2.93 -15.43
CA ILE A 39 -5.56 3.32 -15.12
C ILE A 39 -5.55 4.60 -14.28
N TRP A 40 -4.37 5.03 -13.82
CA TRP A 40 -4.20 6.24 -13.02
C TRP A 40 -4.79 7.50 -13.65
N GLU A 41 -4.63 7.66 -14.97
CA GLU A 41 -5.08 8.83 -15.72
C GLU A 41 -6.60 8.88 -15.90
N ASN A 42 -7.26 7.72 -15.85
CA ASN A 42 -8.71 7.59 -16.02
C ASN A 42 -9.30 6.56 -15.05
N PRO A 43 -9.30 6.85 -13.74
CA PRO A 43 -9.86 5.94 -12.74
C PRO A 43 -11.40 6.05 -12.69
N MET A 44 -12.04 4.95 -12.31
CA MET A 44 -13.42 5.02 -11.85
C MET A 44 -13.48 5.70 -10.48
N PRO A 45 -14.53 6.48 -10.15
CA PRO A 45 -14.76 6.93 -8.78
C PRO A 45 -14.76 5.74 -7.80
N VAL A 46 -13.94 5.80 -6.77
CA VAL A 46 -13.70 4.66 -5.88
C VAL A 46 -14.98 4.15 -5.20
N LYS A 47 -15.90 5.07 -4.84
CA LYS A 47 -17.19 4.67 -4.29
C LYS A 47 -18.03 3.86 -5.29
N GLU A 48 -18.07 4.28 -6.56
CA GLU A 48 -18.78 3.54 -7.63
C GLU A 48 -18.17 2.15 -7.81
N PHE A 49 -16.85 2.03 -7.74
CA PHE A 49 -16.16 0.75 -7.78
C PHE A 49 -16.64 -0.20 -6.68
N TYR A 50 -16.72 0.26 -5.43
CA TYR A 50 -17.20 -0.56 -4.31
C TYR A 50 -18.70 -0.85 -4.39
N ASP A 51 -19.51 0.08 -4.89
CA ASP A 51 -20.95 -0.15 -5.11
C ASP A 51 -21.19 -1.28 -6.14
N LYS A 52 -20.40 -1.29 -7.23
CA LYS A 52 -20.41 -2.38 -8.22
C LYS A 52 -19.95 -3.71 -7.63
N MET A 53 -18.91 -3.72 -6.80
CA MET A 53 -18.49 -4.94 -6.09
C MET A 53 -19.59 -5.49 -5.17
N ARG A 54 -20.30 -4.63 -4.43
CA ARG A 54 -21.45 -5.03 -3.61
C ARG A 54 -22.61 -5.55 -4.44
N ALA A 55 -22.78 -5.06 -5.66
CA ALA A 55 -23.74 -5.57 -6.63
C ALA A 55 -23.33 -6.91 -7.28
N GLY A 56 -22.13 -7.45 -6.95
CA GLY A 56 -21.65 -8.74 -7.40
C GLY A 56 -20.61 -8.69 -8.53
N SER A 57 -20.18 -7.51 -8.97
CA SER A 57 -19.10 -7.40 -9.95
C SER A 57 -17.77 -7.87 -9.34
N LEU A 58 -16.99 -8.60 -10.13
CA LEU A 58 -15.73 -9.22 -9.72
C LEU A 58 -14.56 -8.62 -10.53
N PRO A 59 -13.93 -7.56 -10.04
CA PRO A 59 -12.78 -6.95 -10.73
C PRO A 59 -11.58 -7.89 -10.76
N THR A 60 -10.71 -7.66 -11.75
CA THR A 60 -9.40 -8.28 -11.88
C THR A 60 -8.33 -7.19 -11.98
N THR A 61 -7.08 -7.55 -11.75
CA THR A 61 -5.95 -6.61 -11.83
C THR A 61 -4.82 -7.17 -12.68
N SER A 62 -4.02 -6.29 -13.23
CA SER A 62 -2.78 -6.63 -13.91
C SER A 62 -1.59 -6.04 -13.16
N GLN A 63 -0.47 -6.74 -13.18
CA GLN A 63 0.80 -6.18 -12.71
C GLN A 63 1.36 -5.17 -13.73
N ALA A 64 2.24 -4.29 -13.30
CA ALA A 64 3.05 -3.50 -14.20
C ALA A 64 3.87 -4.42 -15.11
N ASN A 65 3.97 -4.10 -16.40
CA ASN A 65 4.87 -4.81 -17.27
C ASN A 65 6.19 -4.02 -17.46
N PRO A 66 7.32 -4.70 -17.84
CA PRO A 66 8.61 -4.01 -17.98
C PRO A 66 8.60 -2.89 -19.01
N GLU A 67 7.84 -3.02 -20.10
CA GLU A 67 7.78 -2.02 -21.18
C GLU A 67 7.08 -0.73 -20.71
N GLU A 68 5.99 -0.85 -19.97
CA GLU A 68 5.29 0.30 -19.36
C GLU A 68 6.17 1.00 -18.33
N ALA A 69 6.88 0.24 -17.48
CA ALA A 69 7.81 0.79 -16.51
C ALA A 69 9.00 1.50 -17.19
N ALA A 70 9.57 0.90 -18.26
CA ALA A 70 10.63 1.51 -19.03
C ALA A 70 10.16 2.81 -19.71
N THR A 71 8.94 2.82 -20.25
CA THR A 71 8.34 4.01 -20.87
C THR A 71 8.21 5.15 -19.85
N LEU A 72 7.73 4.86 -18.64
CA LEU A 72 7.64 5.86 -17.57
C LEU A 72 9.02 6.40 -17.20
N TYR A 73 10.00 5.52 -16.95
CA TYR A 73 11.35 5.96 -16.58
C TYR A 73 12.02 6.78 -17.68
N GLU A 74 11.93 6.32 -18.94
CA GLU A 74 12.48 7.07 -20.07
C GLU A 74 11.82 8.44 -20.25
N SER A 75 10.50 8.57 -20.04
CA SER A 75 9.83 9.86 -20.13
C SER A 75 10.36 10.85 -19.08
N ILE A 76 10.52 10.38 -17.83
CA ILE A 76 11.07 11.18 -16.73
C ILE A 76 12.51 11.65 -17.07
N LEU A 77 13.37 10.72 -17.52
CA LEU A 77 14.76 11.02 -17.80
C LEU A 77 14.98 11.89 -19.04
N LYS A 78 14.06 11.86 -20.01
CA LYS A 78 14.08 12.73 -21.20
C LYS A 78 13.72 14.18 -20.87
N GLU A 79 12.81 14.36 -19.94
CA GLU A 79 12.31 15.69 -19.54
C GLU A 79 13.19 16.35 -18.48
N ASN A 80 13.91 15.56 -17.67
CA ASN A 80 14.60 16.03 -16.49
C ASN A 80 16.01 15.44 -16.34
N ASP A 81 16.96 16.27 -15.87
CA ASP A 81 18.31 15.82 -15.50
C ASP A 81 18.36 15.27 -14.07
N VAL A 82 17.67 14.16 -13.80
CA VAL A 82 17.45 13.60 -12.47
C VAL A 82 17.78 12.12 -12.40
N ASP A 83 17.97 11.61 -11.18
CA ASP A 83 17.90 10.18 -10.86
C ASP A 83 16.48 9.80 -10.40
N ILE A 84 16.17 8.51 -10.29
CA ILE A 84 14.84 8.02 -9.91
C ILE A 84 14.97 7.12 -8.68
N LEU A 85 14.14 7.38 -7.66
CA LEU A 85 13.86 6.46 -6.56
C LEU A 85 12.42 5.94 -6.74
N HIS A 86 12.28 4.65 -7.04
CA HIS A 86 10.96 4.01 -7.15
C HIS A 86 10.68 3.16 -5.92
N ILE A 87 9.64 3.52 -5.16
CA ILE A 87 9.14 2.75 -4.02
C ILE A 87 7.98 1.88 -4.52
N ALA A 88 8.28 0.61 -4.78
CA ALA A 88 7.38 -0.29 -5.50
C ALA A 88 6.52 -1.13 -4.55
N PHE A 89 5.36 -1.55 -5.05
CA PHE A 89 4.42 -2.47 -4.42
C PHE A 89 5.07 -3.80 -4.05
N SER A 90 4.64 -4.41 -2.94
CA SER A 90 5.17 -5.67 -2.41
C SER A 90 5.38 -6.75 -3.47
N SER A 91 6.60 -7.28 -3.54
CA SER A 91 6.94 -8.45 -4.37
C SER A 91 6.24 -9.72 -3.92
N GLY A 92 5.84 -9.80 -2.65
CA GLY A 92 5.04 -10.90 -2.10
C GLY A 92 3.59 -10.93 -2.60
N LEU A 93 3.10 -9.82 -3.18
CA LEU A 93 1.72 -9.68 -3.66
C LEU A 93 1.61 -9.56 -5.19
N SER A 94 2.67 -9.10 -5.87
CA SER A 94 2.66 -8.84 -7.32
C SER A 94 4.05 -8.97 -7.92
N GLY A 95 4.11 -9.37 -9.19
CA GLY A 95 5.33 -9.32 -9.99
C GLY A 95 5.78 -7.91 -10.40
N SER A 96 5.02 -6.86 -10.05
CA SER A 96 5.29 -5.47 -10.48
C SER A 96 6.66 -4.98 -10.05
N PHE A 97 7.10 -5.23 -8.80
CA PHE A 97 8.45 -4.89 -8.36
C PHE A 97 9.53 -5.45 -9.29
N ASN A 98 9.42 -6.74 -9.64
CA ASN A 98 10.40 -7.37 -10.53
C ASN A 98 10.36 -6.80 -11.94
N SER A 99 9.17 -6.48 -12.47
CA SER A 99 9.00 -5.80 -13.76
C SER A 99 9.68 -4.43 -13.75
N CYS A 100 9.47 -3.64 -12.71
CA CYS A 100 10.08 -2.32 -12.54
C CYS A 100 11.62 -2.41 -12.41
N ARG A 101 12.13 -3.43 -11.69
CA ARG A 101 13.57 -3.66 -11.54
C ARG A 101 14.25 -4.05 -12.84
N ILE A 102 13.62 -4.88 -13.67
CA ILE A 102 14.11 -5.23 -15.02
C ILE A 102 14.14 -3.98 -15.87
N ALA A 103 13.03 -3.23 -15.93
CA ALA A 103 12.97 -1.99 -16.70
C ALA A 103 14.03 -0.97 -16.28
N ALA A 104 14.28 -0.83 -14.97
CA ALA A 104 15.30 0.06 -14.45
C ALA A 104 16.71 -0.32 -14.96
N ALA A 105 17.04 -1.60 -14.99
CA ALA A 105 18.32 -2.07 -15.53
C ALA A 105 18.45 -1.75 -17.01
N ASP A 106 17.44 -2.09 -17.82
CA ASP A 106 17.43 -1.86 -19.27
C ASP A 106 17.51 -0.35 -19.62
N VAL A 107 16.83 0.50 -18.84
CA VAL A 107 16.87 1.96 -19.03
C VAL A 107 18.22 2.53 -18.62
N CYS A 108 18.83 2.06 -17.51
CA CYS A 108 20.16 2.50 -17.11
C CYS A 108 21.25 2.13 -18.14
N GLU A 109 21.11 1.05 -18.91
CA GLU A 109 22.02 0.76 -20.03
C GLU A 109 21.96 1.82 -21.13
N LYS A 110 20.78 2.39 -21.41
CA LYS A 110 20.59 3.48 -22.39
C LYS A 110 20.98 4.85 -21.84
N TYR A 111 20.91 5.04 -20.51
CA TYR A 111 21.19 6.29 -19.80
C TYR A 111 22.27 6.07 -18.74
N PRO A 112 23.55 5.80 -19.12
CA PRO A 112 24.60 5.38 -18.18
C PRO A 112 24.96 6.41 -17.12
N ASP A 113 24.63 7.69 -17.33
CA ASP A 113 24.85 8.77 -16.37
C ASP A 113 23.68 8.94 -15.37
N ARG A 114 22.66 8.08 -15.45
CA ARG A 114 21.45 8.10 -14.63
C ARG A 114 21.37 6.87 -13.74
N ARG A 115 20.69 7.05 -12.62
CA ARG A 115 20.44 5.95 -11.68
C ARG A 115 18.94 5.81 -11.46
N ILE A 116 18.48 4.57 -11.46
CA ILE A 116 17.10 4.19 -11.09
C ILE A 116 17.24 3.17 -9.99
N VAL A 117 16.85 3.54 -8.77
CA VAL A 117 16.84 2.66 -7.61
C VAL A 117 15.40 2.24 -7.35
N VAL A 118 15.14 0.94 -7.40
CA VAL A 118 13.80 0.38 -7.12
C VAL A 118 13.85 -0.34 -5.79
N VAL A 119 13.06 0.13 -4.83
CA VAL A 119 12.94 -0.43 -3.48
C VAL A 119 11.65 -1.24 -3.39
N ASP A 120 11.76 -2.49 -2.96
CA ASP A 120 10.60 -3.30 -2.62
C ASP A 120 10.07 -2.87 -1.24
N SER A 121 8.89 -2.27 -1.23
CA SER A 121 8.28 -1.80 0.01
C SER A 121 7.83 -2.94 0.94
N LEU A 122 7.61 -4.14 0.40
CA LEU A 122 6.93 -5.25 1.09
C LEU A 122 5.59 -4.81 1.70
N ALA A 123 4.94 -3.86 1.06
CA ALA A 123 3.76 -3.16 1.56
C ALA A 123 2.71 -2.95 0.47
N ALA A 124 1.51 -2.59 0.88
CA ALA A 124 0.35 -2.30 0.03
C ALA A 124 -0.45 -1.13 0.60
N THR A 125 -1.27 -0.51 -0.24
CA THR A 125 -2.19 0.58 0.11
C THR A 125 -1.49 1.69 0.91
N LEU A 126 -2.13 2.35 1.85
CA LEU A 126 -1.49 3.41 2.65
C LEU A 126 -0.29 2.91 3.49
N GLY A 127 -0.02 1.60 3.58
CA GLY A 127 1.24 1.10 4.13
C GLY A 127 2.42 1.41 3.22
N GLN A 128 2.30 1.12 1.91
CA GLN A 128 3.27 1.60 0.92
C GLN A 128 3.29 3.13 0.90
N GLY A 129 2.12 3.78 1.02
CA GLY A 129 1.97 5.22 1.12
C GLY A 129 2.73 5.83 2.30
N LEU A 130 2.78 5.16 3.47
CA LEU A 130 3.54 5.63 4.63
C LEU A 130 5.05 5.64 4.37
N LEU A 131 5.60 4.64 3.68
CA LEU A 131 7.01 4.65 3.26
C LEU A 131 7.28 5.77 2.26
N VAL A 132 6.38 6.01 1.31
CA VAL A 132 6.49 7.15 0.37
C VAL A 132 6.43 8.47 1.13
N TYR A 133 5.52 8.62 2.09
CA TYR A 133 5.42 9.80 2.95
C TYR A 133 6.73 10.07 3.70
N LYS A 134 7.33 9.04 4.30
CA LYS A 134 8.64 9.15 4.98
C LYS A 134 9.77 9.49 4.02
N ALA A 135 9.78 8.91 2.82
CA ALA A 135 10.77 9.25 1.79
C ALA A 135 10.67 10.73 1.35
N VAL A 136 9.45 11.25 1.22
CA VAL A 136 9.20 12.67 0.93
C VAL A 136 9.74 13.56 2.05
N GLN A 137 9.41 13.24 3.32
CA GLN A 137 9.94 13.99 4.48
C GLN A 137 11.47 14.01 4.51
N LEU A 138 12.11 12.88 4.26
CA LEU A 138 13.57 12.77 4.23
C LEU A 138 14.16 13.59 3.06
N LYS A 139 13.53 13.60 1.90
CA LYS A 139 13.94 14.42 0.75
C LYS A 139 13.82 15.91 1.07
N GLU A 140 12.72 16.34 1.68
CA GLU A 140 12.51 17.73 2.12
C GLU A 140 13.50 18.14 3.21
N ALA A 141 13.96 17.20 4.04
CA ALA A 141 15.04 17.40 5.01
C ALA A 141 16.44 17.41 4.36
N GLY A 142 16.55 17.33 3.04
CA GLY A 142 17.81 17.43 2.28
C GLY A 142 18.60 16.13 2.16
N LYS A 143 17.99 14.97 2.46
CA LYS A 143 18.61 13.67 2.27
C LYS A 143 18.73 13.34 0.79
N ASN A 144 19.81 12.68 0.39
CA ASN A 144 20.02 12.23 -0.99
C ASN A 144 19.35 10.87 -1.25
N LEU A 145 19.34 10.45 -2.52
CA LEU A 145 18.73 9.20 -2.98
C LEU A 145 19.25 7.97 -2.22
N ASP A 146 20.57 7.87 -2.02
CA ASP A 146 21.19 6.71 -1.36
C ASP A 146 20.83 6.64 0.13
N GLU A 147 20.81 7.79 0.82
CA GLU A 147 20.41 7.86 2.23
C GLU A 147 18.94 7.45 2.41
N ILE A 148 18.05 7.87 1.48
CA ILE A 148 16.63 7.53 1.55
C ILE A 148 16.42 6.07 1.19
N ALA A 149 17.07 5.56 0.13
CA ALA A 149 16.98 4.15 -0.24
C ALA A 149 17.48 3.23 0.89
N ALA A 150 18.60 3.59 1.54
CA ALA A 150 19.12 2.85 2.69
C ALA A 150 18.15 2.89 3.88
N TRP A 151 17.58 4.07 4.17
CA TRP A 151 16.57 4.20 5.22
C TRP A 151 15.34 3.34 4.95
N LEU A 152 14.84 3.31 3.71
CA LEU A 152 13.70 2.48 3.31
C LEU A 152 14.00 1.00 3.48
N GLU A 153 15.17 0.53 3.02
CA GLU A 153 15.57 -0.88 3.15
C GLU A 153 15.70 -1.32 4.62
N GLU A 154 16.20 -0.45 5.50
CA GLU A 154 16.31 -0.72 6.93
C GLU A 154 14.95 -0.69 7.63
N ASN A 155 14.11 0.30 7.32
CA ASN A 155 12.91 0.59 8.10
C ASN A 155 11.61 -0.05 7.54
N LYS A 156 11.62 -0.63 6.34
CA LYS A 156 10.45 -1.32 5.80
C LYS A 156 9.96 -2.48 6.69
N TYR A 157 10.83 -3.09 7.47
CA TYR A 157 10.49 -4.16 8.44
C TYR A 157 9.89 -3.62 9.74
N HIS A 158 10.00 -2.32 9.98
CA HIS A 158 9.34 -1.61 11.07
C HIS A 158 7.97 -1.06 10.68
N LEU A 159 7.61 -1.12 9.40
CA LEU A 159 6.28 -0.74 8.95
C LEU A 159 5.28 -1.86 9.26
N VAL A 160 4.40 -1.60 10.20
CA VAL A 160 3.36 -2.55 10.63
C VAL A 160 2.11 -2.38 9.80
N HIS A 161 1.51 -3.50 9.41
CA HIS A 161 0.25 -3.58 8.69
C HIS A 161 -0.69 -4.50 9.47
N ASN A 162 -1.72 -3.98 10.08
CA ASN A 162 -2.78 -4.78 10.70
C ASN A 162 -4.09 -4.48 9.98
N PHE A 163 -4.80 -5.49 9.51
CA PHE A 163 -6.03 -5.26 8.77
C PHE A 163 -7.07 -6.35 9.02
N THR A 164 -8.32 -6.02 8.75
CA THR A 164 -9.45 -6.93 8.78
C THR A 164 -10.28 -6.76 7.52
N VAL A 165 -10.86 -7.84 7.03
CA VAL A 165 -11.75 -7.86 5.87
C VAL A 165 -13.14 -8.35 6.28
N ASP A 166 -14.15 -7.95 5.52
CA ASP A 166 -15.51 -8.47 5.74
C ASP A 166 -15.65 -9.90 5.26
N ASP A 167 -15.01 -10.21 4.12
CA ASP A 167 -15.05 -11.51 3.50
C ASP A 167 -13.67 -11.90 2.96
N LEU A 168 -13.17 -13.07 3.33
CA LEU A 168 -11.92 -13.64 2.82
C LEU A 168 -12.04 -14.09 1.35
N PHE A 169 -13.25 -14.15 0.80
CA PHE A 169 -13.50 -14.59 -0.56
C PHE A 169 -12.65 -13.81 -1.58
N HIS A 170 -12.60 -12.50 -1.46
CA HIS A 170 -11.88 -11.64 -2.40
C HIS A 170 -10.36 -11.90 -2.38
N LEU A 171 -9.76 -12.01 -1.20
CA LEU A 171 -8.33 -12.35 -1.04
C LEU A 171 -8.01 -13.74 -1.59
N HIS A 172 -8.88 -14.72 -1.32
CA HIS A 172 -8.73 -16.08 -1.81
C HIS A 172 -8.90 -16.16 -3.33
N ARG A 173 -9.96 -15.55 -3.88
CA ARG A 173 -10.21 -15.48 -5.33
C ARG A 173 -9.03 -14.84 -6.05
N GLY A 174 -8.46 -13.78 -5.49
CA GLY A 174 -7.29 -13.08 -6.03
C GLY A 174 -5.98 -13.85 -5.87
N GLY A 175 -5.94 -14.92 -5.09
CA GLY A 175 -4.73 -15.72 -4.84
C GLY A 175 -3.72 -15.05 -3.91
N ARG A 176 -4.07 -13.98 -3.19
CA ARG A 176 -3.21 -13.26 -2.23
C ARG A 176 -3.31 -13.81 -0.81
N LEU A 177 -4.26 -14.73 -0.59
CA LEU A 177 -4.33 -15.53 0.64
C LEU A 177 -4.41 -17.00 0.29
N SER A 178 -3.63 -17.85 0.97
CA SER A 178 -3.60 -19.30 0.71
C SER A 178 -4.95 -19.96 0.98
N LYS A 179 -5.25 -21.06 0.25
CA LYS A 179 -6.46 -21.86 0.46
C LYS A 179 -6.60 -22.35 1.90
N THR A 180 -5.51 -22.75 2.52
CA THR A 180 -5.48 -23.23 3.91
C THR A 180 -5.88 -22.14 4.92
N ALA A 181 -5.50 -20.91 4.68
CA ALA A 181 -5.94 -19.77 5.51
C ALA A 181 -7.41 -19.41 5.25
N ALA A 182 -7.89 -19.59 4.02
CA ALA A 182 -9.25 -19.27 3.59
C ALA A 182 -10.31 -20.37 3.90
N ILE A 183 -9.92 -21.61 4.25
CA ILE A 183 -10.84 -22.73 4.59
C ILE A 183 -11.70 -22.45 5.85
N VAL A 184 -12.06 -21.23 6.06
CA VAL A 184 -12.96 -20.81 7.14
C VAL A 184 -14.31 -20.36 6.61
N GLY A 185 -14.61 -20.73 5.41
CA GLY A 185 -15.78 -20.29 4.65
C GLY A 185 -17.17 -20.67 5.17
N THR A 186 -17.34 -21.13 6.40
CA THR A 186 -18.67 -21.49 6.94
C THR A 186 -18.98 -20.96 8.33
N MET A 187 -18.10 -20.17 8.92
CA MET A 187 -18.38 -19.60 10.24
C MET A 187 -18.98 -18.20 10.12
N ILE A 188 -20.31 -18.15 10.13
CA ILE A 188 -21.10 -16.92 10.19
C ILE A 188 -20.55 -16.01 11.31
N ASN A 189 -20.23 -14.76 10.99
CA ASN A 189 -19.73 -13.71 11.89
C ASN A 189 -18.29 -13.86 12.44
N LEU A 190 -17.43 -14.75 11.90
CA LEU A 190 -16.01 -14.68 12.20
C LEU A 190 -15.30 -13.72 11.24
N LYS A 191 -14.61 -12.74 11.81
CA LYS A 191 -13.80 -11.77 11.09
C LYS A 191 -12.32 -12.06 11.34
N PRO A 192 -11.48 -12.07 10.31
CA PRO A 192 -10.04 -12.25 10.47
C PRO A 192 -9.37 -10.96 10.95
N VAL A 193 -8.31 -11.10 11.72
CA VAL A 193 -7.27 -10.09 11.89
C VAL A 193 -6.04 -10.62 11.16
N LEU A 194 -5.55 -9.84 10.21
CA LEU A 194 -4.45 -10.21 9.33
C LEU A 194 -3.31 -9.18 9.46
N HIS A 195 -2.12 -9.60 9.04
CA HIS A 195 -0.97 -8.71 8.86
C HIS A 195 -0.21 -9.04 7.58
N VAL A 196 0.83 -8.25 7.30
CA VAL A 196 1.81 -8.52 6.25
C VAL A 196 3.09 -8.99 6.92
N ASP A 197 3.64 -10.15 6.50
CA ASP A 197 4.87 -10.70 7.02
C ASP A 197 6.14 -10.02 6.44
N ASP A 198 7.32 -10.46 6.88
CA ASP A 198 8.60 -9.92 6.44
C ASP A 198 8.93 -10.23 4.96
N GLU A 199 8.19 -11.14 4.34
CA GLU A 199 8.27 -11.44 2.90
C GLU A 199 7.23 -10.68 2.08
N GLY A 200 6.41 -9.85 2.72
CA GLY A 200 5.38 -9.03 2.08
C GLY A 200 4.11 -9.80 1.73
N HIS A 201 3.88 -11.00 2.32
CA HIS A 201 2.67 -11.80 2.13
C HIS A 201 1.61 -11.52 3.19
N LEU A 202 0.35 -11.79 2.83
CA LEU A 202 -0.76 -11.67 3.76
C LEU A 202 -0.87 -12.91 4.63
N VAL A 203 -0.85 -12.72 5.96
CA VAL A 203 -0.92 -13.79 6.94
C VAL A 203 -2.02 -13.51 7.96
N MET A 204 -2.73 -14.56 8.38
CA MET A 204 -3.77 -14.46 9.38
C MET A 204 -3.17 -14.58 10.79
N LEU A 205 -3.37 -13.56 11.62
CA LEU A 205 -2.96 -13.55 13.03
C LEU A 205 -4.00 -14.23 13.92
N SER A 206 -5.27 -13.87 13.73
CA SER A 206 -6.35 -14.39 14.57
C SER A 206 -7.72 -14.30 13.90
N LYS A 207 -8.72 -14.87 14.55
CA LYS A 207 -10.14 -14.80 14.17
C LYS A 207 -10.94 -14.37 15.38
N VAL A 208 -11.81 -13.39 15.20
CA VAL A 208 -12.66 -12.86 16.26
C VAL A 208 -14.12 -12.88 15.83
N ARG A 209 -15.04 -12.93 16.77
CA ARG A 209 -16.46 -12.93 16.45
C ARG A 209 -17.03 -11.51 16.44
N GLY A 210 -17.48 -11.09 15.27
CA GLY A 210 -18.17 -9.80 15.07
C GLY A 210 -17.23 -8.67 14.63
N ARG A 211 -17.80 -7.74 13.85
CA ARG A 211 -17.09 -6.63 13.22
C ARG A 211 -16.36 -5.74 14.23
N LYS A 212 -17.06 -5.26 15.25
CA LYS A 212 -16.49 -4.36 16.26
C LYS A 212 -15.24 -4.97 16.93
N LYS A 213 -15.27 -6.29 17.22
CA LYS A 213 -14.11 -6.98 17.81
C LYS A 213 -12.93 -7.09 16.86
N SER A 214 -13.15 -7.20 15.53
CA SER A 214 -12.04 -7.20 14.59
C SER A 214 -11.38 -5.83 14.47
N LEU A 215 -12.14 -4.74 14.55
CA LEU A 215 -11.61 -3.39 14.58
C LEU A 215 -10.80 -3.10 15.86
N ILE A 216 -11.32 -3.50 17.02
CA ILE A 216 -10.58 -3.42 18.30
C ILE A 216 -9.30 -4.25 18.22
N GLY A 217 -9.37 -5.45 17.61
CA GLY A 217 -8.20 -6.32 17.43
C GLY A 217 -7.05 -5.68 16.65
N LEU A 218 -7.31 -4.71 15.75
CA LEU A 218 -6.25 -3.93 15.09
C LEU A 218 -5.50 -3.04 16.09
N VAL A 219 -6.24 -2.42 17.01
CA VAL A 219 -5.68 -1.56 18.07
C VAL A 219 -4.93 -2.40 19.13
N ASP A 220 -5.46 -3.59 19.47
CA ASP A 220 -4.79 -4.54 20.37
C ASP A 220 -3.45 -5.04 19.76
N CYS A 221 -3.38 -5.19 18.44
CA CYS A 221 -2.12 -5.50 17.75
C CYS A 221 -1.14 -4.32 17.84
N MET A 222 -1.63 -3.10 17.61
CA MET A 222 -0.81 -1.89 17.73
C MET A 222 -0.19 -1.75 19.12
N GLU A 223 -0.94 -1.98 20.18
CA GLU A 223 -0.43 -1.94 21.56
C GLU A 223 0.78 -2.86 21.78
N LYS A 224 0.77 -4.03 21.14
CA LYS A 224 1.84 -5.04 21.27
C LYS A 224 3.06 -4.77 20.39
N GLN A 225 2.88 -4.06 19.27
CA GLN A 225 3.89 -3.91 18.22
C GLN A 225 4.53 -2.52 18.19
N LEU A 226 3.94 -1.51 18.86
CA LEU A 226 4.48 -0.14 18.88
C LEU A 226 5.89 -0.04 19.48
N GLY A 227 6.12 -0.68 20.62
CA GLY A 227 7.41 -0.71 21.33
C GLY A 227 8.07 0.66 21.42
N ASP A 228 9.35 0.74 21.05
CA ASP A 228 10.17 1.97 21.07
C ASP A 228 9.76 3.00 19.98
N TRP A 229 8.81 2.66 19.12
CA TRP A 229 8.31 3.56 18.07
C TRP A 229 7.14 4.43 18.52
N LYS A 230 6.64 4.24 19.73
CA LYS A 230 5.47 4.97 20.24
C LYS A 230 5.59 6.49 20.05
N ASP A 231 6.74 7.06 20.39
CA ASP A 231 6.98 8.52 20.29
C ASP A 231 7.60 8.96 18.95
N LYS A 232 7.77 8.02 18.00
CA LYS A 232 8.39 8.28 16.69
C LYS A 232 7.39 8.35 15.53
N ASN A 233 6.13 7.97 15.77
CA ASN A 233 5.06 8.12 14.80
C ASN A 233 4.51 9.54 14.87
N ASP A 234 4.74 10.32 13.83
CA ASP A 234 4.19 11.68 13.66
C ASP A 234 2.78 11.66 13.06
N ILE A 235 2.41 10.54 12.42
CA ILE A 235 1.12 10.30 11.78
C ILE A 235 0.79 8.80 11.77
N ILE A 236 -0.48 8.47 11.85
CA ILE A 236 -1.02 7.11 11.68
C ILE A 236 -1.84 7.05 10.39
N PHE A 237 -1.66 5.98 9.62
CA PHE A 237 -2.39 5.81 8.37
C PHE A 237 -3.47 4.74 8.53
N ILE A 238 -4.66 5.01 8.00
CA ILE A 238 -5.78 4.06 7.98
C ILE A 238 -6.41 4.08 6.59
N SER A 239 -6.53 2.92 5.96
CA SER A 239 -7.27 2.81 4.70
C SER A 239 -8.51 1.94 4.85
N HIS A 240 -9.54 2.23 4.04
CA HIS A 240 -10.81 1.50 4.12
C HIS A 240 -11.42 1.17 2.76
N GLY A 241 -12.08 0.03 2.68
CA GLY A 241 -12.84 -0.42 1.51
C GLY A 241 -14.29 0.04 1.59
N ASP A 242 -14.53 1.35 1.46
CA ASP A 242 -15.83 2.03 1.53
C ASP A 242 -16.62 1.74 2.82
N CYS A 243 -15.93 1.91 3.96
CA CYS A 243 -16.48 1.84 5.32
C CYS A 243 -15.82 2.90 6.23
N PRO A 244 -16.02 4.21 5.93
CA PRO A 244 -15.35 5.29 6.64
C PRO A 244 -15.68 5.34 8.13
N GLU A 245 -16.89 4.94 8.54
CA GLU A 245 -17.29 4.91 9.95
C GLU A 245 -16.45 3.90 10.76
N ASP A 246 -16.11 2.75 10.16
CA ASP A 246 -15.23 1.76 10.79
C ASP A 246 -13.79 2.26 10.89
N ALA A 247 -13.30 2.95 9.87
CA ALA A 247 -11.98 3.57 9.89
C ALA A 247 -11.90 4.67 10.96
N GLN A 248 -12.92 5.51 11.05
CA GLN A 248 -13.01 6.54 12.08
C GLN A 248 -13.08 5.94 13.49
N PHE A 249 -13.84 4.85 13.66
CA PHE A 249 -13.89 4.14 14.93
C PHE A 249 -12.50 3.64 15.39
N VAL A 250 -11.68 3.12 14.46
CA VAL A 250 -10.30 2.71 14.75
C VAL A 250 -9.44 3.93 15.12
N ALA A 251 -9.55 5.04 14.39
CA ALA A 251 -8.83 6.28 14.69
C ALA A 251 -9.19 6.82 16.09
N ASP A 252 -10.48 6.84 16.45
CA ASP A 252 -10.95 7.31 17.76
C ASP A 252 -10.39 6.44 18.91
N LEU A 253 -10.36 5.11 18.73
CA LEU A 253 -9.73 4.21 19.69
C LEU A 253 -8.22 4.48 19.83
N ILE A 254 -7.52 4.68 18.72
CA ILE A 254 -6.08 4.98 18.75
C ILE A 254 -5.81 6.30 19.45
N LYS A 255 -6.62 7.32 19.19
CA LYS A 255 -6.55 8.61 19.89
C LYS A 255 -6.78 8.45 21.39
N GLU A 256 -7.79 7.70 21.79
CA GLU A 256 -8.11 7.46 23.20
C GLU A 256 -7.00 6.68 23.93
N HIS A 257 -6.45 5.63 23.31
CA HIS A 257 -5.50 4.72 23.96
C HIS A 257 -4.05 5.22 23.93
N PHE A 258 -3.63 5.90 22.84
CA PHE A 258 -2.23 6.26 22.61
C PHE A 258 -1.97 7.76 22.53
N GLY A 259 -3.02 8.59 22.36
CA GLY A 259 -2.90 10.04 22.29
C GLY A 259 -2.47 10.57 20.92
N TYR A 260 -2.47 9.75 19.85
CA TYR A 260 -2.20 10.25 18.51
C TYR A 260 -3.33 11.13 17.99
N GLU A 261 -2.97 12.26 17.37
CA GLU A 261 -3.93 13.23 16.85
C GLU A 261 -3.89 13.34 15.32
N ASN A 262 -2.79 12.93 14.69
CA ASN A 262 -2.60 13.06 13.25
C ASN A 262 -2.90 11.75 12.56
N PHE A 263 -3.87 11.78 11.63
CA PHE A 263 -4.26 10.61 10.84
C PHE A 263 -4.35 10.97 9.37
N MET A 264 -3.93 10.04 8.51
CA MET A 264 -4.32 10.00 7.11
C MET A 264 -5.31 8.86 6.95
N ILE A 265 -6.57 9.19 6.66
CA ILE A 265 -7.65 8.22 6.47
C ILE A 265 -8.16 8.38 5.05
N ASP A 266 -8.07 7.33 4.22
CA ASP A 266 -8.56 7.36 2.85
C ASP A 266 -9.02 5.99 2.38
N TYR A 267 -9.58 5.95 1.19
CA TYR A 267 -10.02 4.72 0.55
C TYR A 267 -8.84 3.78 0.23
N ILE A 268 -9.11 2.49 0.31
CA ILE A 268 -8.32 1.49 -0.43
C ILE A 268 -8.70 1.65 -1.91
N GLY A 269 -7.74 1.95 -2.75
CA GLY A 269 -7.93 2.12 -4.18
C GLY A 269 -8.38 0.83 -4.89
N ALA A 270 -8.92 0.97 -6.09
CA ALA A 270 -9.58 -0.13 -6.80
C ALA A 270 -8.65 -1.33 -7.08
N THR A 271 -7.37 -1.10 -7.34
CA THR A 271 -6.39 -2.19 -7.59
C THR A 271 -6.24 -3.09 -6.37
N ILE A 272 -6.09 -2.53 -5.17
CA ILE A 272 -6.03 -3.30 -3.93
C ILE A 272 -7.42 -3.78 -3.53
N GLY A 273 -8.45 -2.93 -3.67
CA GLY A 273 -9.85 -3.23 -3.37
C GLY A 273 -10.41 -4.44 -4.12
N ALA A 274 -9.95 -4.67 -5.36
CA ALA A 274 -10.30 -5.85 -6.15
C ALA A 274 -9.97 -7.18 -5.44
N HIS A 275 -8.97 -7.18 -4.57
CA HIS A 275 -8.50 -8.34 -3.81
C HIS A 275 -8.96 -8.32 -2.36
N SER A 276 -9.04 -7.15 -1.71
CA SER A 276 -9.42 -7.05 -0.30
C SER A 276 -10.95 -7.00 -0.09
N GLY A 277 -11.67 -6.43 -1.04
CA GLY A 277 -13.12 -6.29 -1.02
C GLY A 277 -13.66 -5.13 -0.19
N PRO A 278 -14.97 -4.86 -0.33
CA PRO A 278 -15.68 -3.89 0.51
C PRO A 278 -15.58 -4.24 2.00
N GLY A 279 -15.60 -3.23 2.87
CA GLY A 279 -15.54 -3.41 4.31
C GLY A 279 -14.16 -3.77 4.88
N THR A 280 -13.10 -3.69 4.08
CA THR A 280 -11.72 -3.81 4.59
C THR A 280 -11.34 -2.57 5.38
N VAL A 281 -10.69 -2.74 6.54
CA VAL A 281 -10.03 -1.66 7.28
C VAL A 281 -8.60 -2.09 7.56
N ALA A 282 -7.65 -1.23 7.23
CA ALA A 282 -6.23 -1.48 7.41
C ALA A 282 -5.55 -0.31 8.14
N LEU A 283 -4.75 -0.64 9.14
CA LEU A 283 -4.04 0.27 10.03
C LEU A 283 -2.53 0.14 9.79
N PHE A 284 -1.84 1.28 9.64
CA PHE A 284 -0.41 1.34 9.33
C PHE A 284 0.30 2.34 10.25
N TYR A 285 1.44 1.93 10.76
CA TYR A 285 2.30 2.72 11.65
C TYR A 285 3.70 2.12 11.68
N MET A 286 4.67 2.85 12.23
CA MET A 286 5.99 2.30 12.49
C MET A 286 6.00 1.65 13.88
N GLY A 287 6.58 0.44 13.98
CA GLY A 287 6.64 -0.35 15.20
C GLY A 287 7.94 -1.14 15.33
N ASP A 288 8.12 -1.88 16.43
CA ASP A 288 9.35 -2.66 16.66
C ASP A 288 9.49 -3.81 15.67
N HIS A 289 8.36 -4.37 15.22
CA HIS A 289 8.30 -5.48 14.25
C HIS A 289 6.92 -5.51 13.59
N ARG A 290 6.86 -6.12 12.41
CA ARG A 290 5.62 -6.38 11.67
C ARG A 290 4.67 -7.34 12.38
#